data_b7ca3afbb14f541d7f68a2de32f2ac53
#
_entry.id   b7ca3afbb14f541d7f68a2de32f2ac53
#
_cell.length_a   1.000
_cell.length_b   1.000
_cell.length_c   1.000
_cell.angle_alpha   90.00
_cell.angle_beta   90.00
_cell.angle_gamma   90.00
#
_symmetry.space_group_name_H-M   'P 1'
#
loop_
_entity.id
_entity.type
_entity.pdbx_description
1 polymer ?
#
loop_
_entity_poly.entity_id
_entity_poly.type
_entity_poly.pdbx_seq_one_letter_code
_entity_poly.pdbx_strand_id
1 'polypeptide(L)'
;MEKLFHLKEHGTNVKTEILAGITTFLAMAYILAVNPAILGQAHMSHQGVFLATAISAGAASIFMGLMANYPVSLAPGMGVNALFTYTIVGQMGLSPEGALACVFVSGIIFVIITVTNIRRMIINAIPAQLKLAIGAGIGFFVAFVGLKNAGIVVASESTFVSLGNFKNPTVLLALFGIIITLVLLVKNEPAAVFYGLIITAVVGVVFGSFFGLKGMPQLPTKLVSVNFDFSLVGAFARGFNEMFTHPQCIVAIFSLLFVDFFDTAGTLVAVASKADLIDENGELVNVERALLADAVGTVFGSMIGTSTVTSFVESTSGVGVGGRTGLTACTTGICFLLTVFFYPVLSMITDAVTAPALVIVGILMASQLKDIKWDNLIFAASGFVTIIFMILGYSISNGIALGFIVYVISMIATGQAKDINKMVWVLFLLFIAYFAFLI
;
A
#
# COMPACT_ATOMS: atom_id res chain seq x y z
N MET A 1 31.08 5.69 2.12
CA MET A 1 30.05 5.32 1.15
C MET A 1 30.48 4.13 0.30
N GLU A 2 31.65 4.16 -0.37
CA GLU A 2 32.11 3.01 -1.17
C GLU A 2 32.18 1.67 -0.39
N LYS A 3 32.75 1.70 0.83
CA LYS A 3 32.85 0.52 1.69
C LYS A 3 31.49 -0.05 2.16
N LEU A 4 30.44 0.76 2.14
CA LEU A 4 29.13 0.38 2.65
C LEU A 4 28.16 -0.04 1.54
N PHE A 5 28.23 0.63 0.39
CA PHE A 5 27.28 0.45 -0.71
C PHE A 5 27.88 -0.20 -1.96
N HIS A 6 29.21 -0.39 -2.02
CA HIS A 6 29.91 -1.04 -3.16
C HIS A 6 29.57 -0.40 -4.51
N LEU A 7 29.56 0.95 -4.55
CA LEU A 7 29.07 1.74 -5.69
C LEU A 7 29.75 1.37 -7.01
N LYS A 8 31.06 1.16 -6.99
CA LYS A 8 31.85 0.82 -8.19
C LYS A 8 31.49 -0.57 -8.72
N GLU A 9 31.26 -1.54 -7.84
CA GLU A 9 30.87 -2.91 -8.20
C GLU A 9 29.51 -2.91 -8.91
N HIS A 10 28.61 -2.01 -8.48
CA HIS A 10 27.28 -1.83 -9.08
C HIS A 10 27.25 -0.82 -10.23
N GLY A 11 28.41 -0.36 -10.74
CA GLY A 11 28.51 0.54 -11.90
C GLY A 11 27.88 1.92 -11.70
N THR A 12 27.81 2.42 -10.46
CA THR A 12 27.15 3.67 -10.09
C THR A 12 28.10 4.60 -9.34
N ASN A 13 27.61 5.77 -8.96
CA ASN A 13 28.34 6.77 -8.18
C ASN A 13 27.40 7.53 -7.24
N VAL A 14 27.99 8.23 -6.24
CA VAL A 14 27.23 8.96 -5.20
C VAL A 14 26.23 9.96 -5.78
N LYS A 15 26.60 10.69 -6.84
CA LYS A 15 25.72 11.70 -7.46
C LYS A 15 24.50 11.03 -8.10
N THR A 16 24.69 9.95 -8.83
CA THR A 16 23.62 9.19 -9.47
C THR A 16 22.68 8.60 -8.42
N GLU A 17 23.21 8.00 -7.36
CA GLU A 17 22.43 7.41 -6.26
C GLU A 17 21.58 8.47 -5.52
N ILE A 18 22.16 9.65 -5.23
CA ILE A 18 21.40 10.74 -4.61
C ILE A 18 20.28 11.23 -5.54
N LEU A 19 20.56 11.42 -6.83
CA LEU A 19 19.54 11.83 -7.80
C LEU A 19 18.44 10.77 -7.91
N ALA A 20 18.81 9.50 -7.95
CA ALA A 20 17.86 8.38 -7.95
C ALA A 20 16.98 8.35 -6.69
N GLY A 21 17.59 8.60 -5.51
CA GLY A 21 16.84 8.66 -4.25
C GLY A 21 15.86 9.83 -4.19
N ILE A 22 16.24 11.01 -4.68
CA ILE A 22 15.32 12.15 -4.80
C ILE A 22 14.19 11.83 -5.78
N THR A 23 14.50 11.18 -6.92
CA THR A 23 13.48 10.77 -7.91
C THR A 23 12.50 9.77 -7.30
N THR A 24 12.99 8.77 -6.55
CA THR A 24 12.14 7.82 -5.83
C THR A 24 11.27 8.54 -4.80
N PHE A 25 11.86 9.45 -4.01
CA PHE A 25 11.09 10.24 -3.04
C PHE A 25 9.95 11.00 -3.72
N LEU A 26 10.21 11.72 -4.81
CA LEU A 26 9.18 12.46 -5.54
C LEU A 26 8.08 11.53 -6.09
N ALA A 27 8.45 10.33 -6.56
CA ALA A 27 7.46 9.35 -7.02
C ALA A 27 6.58 8.82 -5.88
N MET A 28 7.10 8.74 -4.65
CA MET A 28 6.42 8.21 -3.46
C MET A 28 5.79 9.29 -2.57
N ALA A 29 6.15 10.57 -2.71
CA ALA A 29 5.80 11.63 -1.77
C ALA A 29 4.28 11.83 -1.59
N TYR A 30 3.48 11.40 -2.55
CA TYR A 30 2.02 11.42 -2.45
C TYR A 30 1.49 10.64 -1.24
N ILE A 31 2.24 9.65 -0.72
CA ILE A 31 1.81 8.85 0.45
C ILE A 31 1.70 9.71 1.73
N LEU A 32 2.48 10.79 1.82
CA LEU A 32 2.40 11.75 2.92
C LEU A 32 1.03 12.44 3.00
N ALA A 33 0.33 12.52 1.89
CA ALA A 33 -1.02 13.07 1.81
C ALA A 33 -2.09 11.97 1.87
N VAL A 34 -1.89 10.88 1.14
CA VAL A 34 -2.87 9.80 1.00
C VAL A 34 -3.01 8.98 2.27
N ASN A 35 -1.92 8.65 2.98
CA ASN A 35 -2.00 7.85 4.19
C ASN A 35 -2.80 8.56 5.31
N PRO A 36 -2.54 9.84 5.65
CA PRO A 36 -3.39 10.57 6.59
C PRO A 36 -4.85 10.68 6.15
N ALA A 37 -5.12 10.82 4.86
CA ALA A 37 -6.48 10.89 4.33
C ALA A 37 -7.23 9.55 4.51
N ILE A 38 -6.57 8.41 4.32
CA ILE A 38 -7.18 7.09 4.49
C ILE A 38 -7.34 6.76 5.98
N LEU A 39 -6.27 6.81 6.78
CA LEU A 39 -6.31 6.43 8.19
C LEU A 39 -7.10 7.45 9.03
N GLY A 40 -7.21 8.70 8.59
CA GLY A 40 -8.08 9.70 9.20
C GLY A 40 -9.55 9.30 9.17
N GLN A 41 -9.99 8.50 8.20
CA GLN A 41 -11.36 7.95 8.18
C GLN A 41 -11.58 6.84 9.22
N ALA A 42 -10.49 6.28 9.76
CA ALA A 42 -10.51 5.43 10.95
C ALA A 42 -10.42 6.26 12.25
N HIS A 43 -10.75 7.55 12.22
CA HIS A 43 -10.69 8.47 13.37
C HIS A 43 -9.29 8.68 13.98
N MET A 44 -8.24 8.39 13.25
CA MET A 44 -6.87 8.68 13.65
C MET A 44 -6.51 10.15 13.38
N SER A 45 -5.65 10.73 14.22
CA SER A 45 -5.17 12.10 14.02
C SER A 45 -4.44 12.24 12.69
N HIS A 46 -4.90 13.11 11.79
CA HIS A 46 -4.25 13.38 10.50
C HIS A 46 -2.79 13.81 10.67
N GLN A 47 -2.50 14.66 11.66
CA GLN A 47 -1.13 15.11 11.97
C GLN A 47 -0.29 13.96 12.52
N GLY A 48 -0.84 13.16 13.43
CA GLY A 48 -0.18 11.98 13.98
C GLY A 48 0.15 10.97 12.89
N VAL A 49 -0.79 10.68 11.99
CA VAL A 49 -0.57 9.77 10.86
C VAL A 49 0.47 10.31 9.87
N PHE A 50 0.45 11.62 9.58
CA PHE A 50 1.49 12.23 8.73
C PHE A 50 2.89 12.04 9.31
N LEU A 51 3.06 12.35 10.60
CA LEU A 51 4.33 12.17 11.30
C LEU A 51 4.76 10.70 11.30
N ALA A 52 3.82 9.80 11.64
CA ALA A 52 4.07 8.36 11.62
C ALA A 52 4.49 7.88 10.22
N THR A 53 3.86 8.40 9.16
CA THR A 53 4.21 8.10 7.76
C THR A 53 5.61 8.57 7.42
N ALA A 54 5.94 9.83 7.69
CA ALA A 54 7.24 10.42 7.36
C ALA A 54 8.38 9.73 8.12
N ILE A 55 8.18 9.46 9.41
CA ILE A 55 9.20 8.83 10.27
C ILE A 55 9.36 7.34 9.89
N SER A 56 8.27 6.60 9.72
CA SER A 56 8.35 5.18 9.40
C SER A 56 8.91 4.94 8.01
N ALA A 57 8.45 5.69 7.00
CA ALA A 57 8.99 5.61 5.64
C ALA A 57 10.48 5.98 5.61
N GLY A 58 10.85 7.04 6.32
CA GLY A 58 12.24 7.47 6.43
C GLY A 58 13.14 6.43 7.07
N ALA A 59 12.79 5.96 8.27
CA ALA A 59 13.57 4.99 9.02
C ALA A 59 13.64 3.63 8.31
N ALA A 60 12.51 3.12 7.82
CA ALA A 60 12.45 1.83 7.13
C ALA A 60 13.25 1.85 5.80
N SER A 61 13.16 2.93 5.02
CA SER A 61 13.95 3.07 3.78
C SER A 61 15.44 3.14 4.06
N ILE A 62 15.86 3.87 5.09
CA ILE A 62 17.28 3.90 5.52
C ILE A 62 17.71 2.50 5.97
N PHE A 63 16.89 1.81 6.75
CA PHE A 63 17.18 0.47 7.22
C PHE A 63 17.30 -0.54 6.08
N MET A 64 16.40 -0.48 5.08
CA MET A 64 16.49 -1.26 3.85
C MET A 64 17.81 -1.01 3.11
N GLY A 65 18.17 0.26 2.92
CA GLY A 65 19.38 0.64 2.23
C GLY A 65 20.65 0.15 2.94
N LEU A 66 20.70 0.23 4.27
CA LEU A 66 21.86 -0.18 5.05
C LEU A 66 21.98 -1.69 5.21
N MET A 67 20.85 -2.39 5.39
CA MET A 67 20.82 -3.82 5.69
C MET A 67 20.91 -4.70 4.45
N ALA A 68 20.13 -4.39 3.42
CA ALA A 68 20.02 -5.19 2.21
C ALA A 68 20.86 -4.64 1.05
N ASN A 69 21.28 -3.39 1.11
CA ASN A 69 21.89 -2.63 -0.01
C ASN A 69 20.99 -2.58 -1.26
N TYR A 70 19.68 -2.47 -1.07
CA TYR A 70 18.69 -2.42 -2.12
C TYR A 70 18.25 -0.98 -2.42
N PRO A 71 18.09 -0.58 -3.70
CA PRO A 71 17.53 0.72 -4.10
C PRO A 71 15.99 0.71 -3.98
N VAL A 72 15.47 0.13 -2.90
CA VAL A 72 14.04 -0.02 -2.63
C VAL A 72 13.67 0.80 -1.41
N SER A 73 12.73 1.68 -1.57
CA SER A 73 12.20 2.51 -0.48
C SER A 73 10.89 1.96 0.04
N LEU A 74 10.65 2.16 1.33
CA LEU A 74 9.49 1.66 2.04
C LEU A 74 8.61 2.82 2.52
N ALA A 75 7.31 2.57 2.56
CA ALA A 75 6.33 3.48 3.18
C ALA A 75 5.05 2.70 3.54
N PRO A 76 4.08 3.29 4.29
CA PRO A 76 2.80 2.66 4.55
C PRO A 76 2.08 2.29 3.25
N GLY A 77 1.76 0.99 3.08
CA GLY A 77 1.19 0.45 1.85
C GLY A 77 -0.27 0.81 1.65
N MET A 78 -0.66 1.31 0.47
CA MET A 78 -2.04 1.79 0.25
C MET A 78 -3.09 0.70 0.34
N GLY A 79 -2.82 -0.50 -0.18
CA GLY A 79 -3.72 -1.63 -0.05
C GLY A 79 -3.94 -2.04 1.40
N VAL A 80 -2.87 -2.03 2.19
CA VAL A 80 -2.91 -2.35 3.62
C VAL A 80 -3.57 -1.24 4.42
N ASN A 81 -3.37 0.04 4.05
CA ASN A 81 -4.06 1.17 4.65
C ASN A 81 -5.58 1.06 4.47
N ALA A 82 -6.01 0.69 3.27
CA ALA A 82 -7.41 0.47 2.96
C ALA A 82 -7.98 -0.74 3.74
N LEU A 83 -7.24 -1.84 3.83
CA LEU A 83 -7.59 -2.99 4.67
C LEU A 83 -7.74 -2.59 6.15
N PHE A 84 -6.78 -1.84 6.68
CA PHE A 84 -6.81 -1.31 8.04
C PHE A 84 -8.07 -0.48 8.30
N THR A 85 -8.29 0.55 7.48
CA THR A 85 -9.34 1.54 7.70
C THR A 85 -10.74 0.99 7.45
N TYR A 86 -10.95 0.39 6.27
CA TYR A 86 -12.30 0.04 5.85
C TYR A 86 -12.73 -1.35 6.29
N THR A 87 -11.81 -2.31 6.35
CA THR A 87 -12.15 -3.67 6.75
C THR A 87 -11.99 -3.85 8.26
N ILE A 88 -10.79 -3.58 8.81
CA ILE A 88 -10.51 -3.91 10.21
C ILE A 88 -11.24 -2.95 11.15
N VAL A 89 -11.08 -1.64 10.95
CA VAL A 89 -11.78 -0.65 11.79
C VAL A 89 -13.24 -0.53 11.38
N GLY A 90 -13.52 -0.35 10.07
CA GLY A 90 -14.86 -0.03 9.59
C GLY A 90 -15.86 -1.19 9.64
N GLN A 91 -15.47 -2.41 9.21
CA GLN A 91 -16.40 -3.55 9.16
C GLN A 91 -16.27 -4.49 10.35
N MET A 92 -15.04 -4.81 10.78
CA MET A 92 -14.83 -5.69 11.94
C MET A 92 -15.08 -4.93 13.27
N GLY A 93 -15.16 -3.59 13.24
CA GLY A 93 -15.51 -2.76 14.40
C GLY A 93 -14.41 -2.64 15.45
N LEU A 94 -13.14 -2.96 15.09
CA LEU A 94 -12.04 -2.76 16.01
C LEU A 94 -11.73 -1.26 16.16
N SER A 95 -11.23 -0.89 17.35
CA SER A 95 -10.65 0.44 17.54
C SER A 95 -9.38 0.61 16.67
N PRO A 96 -8.98 1.85 16.33
CA PRO A 96 -7.70 2.09 15.65
C PRO A 96 -6.51 1.51 16.40
N GLU A 97 -6.52 1.54 17.74
CA GLU A 97 -5.51 0.95 18.60
C GLU A 97 -5.49 -0.58 18.49
N GLY A 98 -6.67 -1.23 18.46
CA GLY A 98 -6.82 -2.67 18.23
C GLY A 98 -6.29 -3.08 16.85
N ALA A 99 -6.59 -2.30 15.83
CA ALA A 99 -6.07 -2.50 14.49
C ALA A 99 -4.53 -2.33 14.42
N LEU A 100 -3.96 -1.32 15.12
CA LEU A 100 -2.50 -1.14 15.24
C LEU A 100 -1.84 -2.32 15.97
N ALA A 101 -2.49 -2.88 17.00
CA ALA A 101 -2.01 -4.08 17.68
C ALA A 101 -1.97 -5.29 16.72
N CYS A 102 -2.99 -5.45 15.87
CA CYS A 102 -3.01 -6.48 14.82
C CYS A 102 -1.86 -6.27 13.81
N VAL A 103 -1.57 -5.03 13.39
CA VAL A 103 -0.43 -4.72 12.52
C VAL A 103 0.89 -5.08 13.20
N PHE A 104 1.06 -4.71 14.47
CA PHE A 104 2.27 -5.03 15.24
C PHE A 104 2.51 -6.54 15.30
N VAL A 105 1.48 -7.32 15.66
CA VAL A 105 1.58 -8.79 15.74
C VAL A 105 1.84 -9.40 14.37
N SER A 106 1.18 -8.91 13.32
CA SER A 106 1.42 -9.34 11.94
C SER A 106 2.89 -9.10 11.53
N GLY A 107 3.46 -7.94 11.86
CA GLY A 107 4.86 -7.61 11.63
C GLY A 107 5.82 -8.54 12.41
N ILE A 108 5.55 -8.83 13.68
CA ILE A 108 6.34 -9.79 14.47
C ILE A 108 6.30 -11.20 13.84
N ILE A 109 5.11 -11.66 13.43
CA ILE A 109 4.97 -12.94 12.73
C ILE A 109 5.77 -12.92 11.43
N PHE A 110 5.74 -11.81 10.68
CA PHE A 110 6.50 -11.67 9.44
C PHE A 110 8.03 -11.74 9.70
N VAL A 111 8.53 -11.09 10.75
CA VAL A 111 9.94 -11.21 11.19
C VAL A 111 10.28 -12.68 11.46
N ILE A 112 9.46 -13.38 12.25
CA ILE A 112 9.68 -14.80 12.60
C ILE A 112 9.69 -15.67 11.35
N ILE A 113 8.73 -15.50 10.44
CA ILE A 113 8.63 -16.24 9.19
C ILE A 113 9.87 -15.98 8.30
N THR A 114 10.35 -14.74 8.27
CA THR A 114 11.51 -14.36 7.46
C THR A 114 12.80 -14.98 7.98
N VAL A 115 12.99 -15.03 9.31
CA VAL A 115 14.18 -15.62 9.94
C VAL A 115 14.17 -17.16 9.91
N THR A 116 12.99 -17.81 9.87
CA THR A 116 12.84 -19.26 10.02
C THR A 116 12.74 -20.05 8.71
N ASN A 117 13.04 -19.52 7.54
CA ASN A 117 12.90 -20.22 6.24
C ASN A 117 11.48 -20.77 5.92
N ILE A 118 10.49 -20.62 6.81
CA ILE A 118 9.08 -21.00 6.58
C ILE A 118 8.50 -20.27 5.39
N ARG A 119 9.07 -19.12 5.08
CA ARG A 119 8.68 -18.24 4.00
C ARG A 119 8.69 -18.92 2.62
N ARG A 120 9.74 -19.70 2.29
CA ARG A 120 9.78 -20.45 1.01
C ARG A 120 8.57 -21.38 0.88
N MET A 121 8.12 -21.96 1.99
CA MET A 121 6.94 -22.82 2.01
C MET A 121 5.66 -22.02 1.72
N ILE A 122 5.50 -20.81 2.31
CA ILE A 122 4.31 -19.99 2.13
C ILE A 122 4.24 -19.42 0.70
N ILE A 123 5.36 -18.88 0.17
CA ILE A 123 5.40 -18.34 -1.20
C ILE A 123 5.00 -19.42 -2.22
N ASN A 124 5.57 -20.62 -2.08
CA ASN A 124 5.35 -21.70 -3.03
C ASN A 124 4.01 -22.41 -2.81
N ALA A 125 3.35 -22.19 -1.67
CA ALA A 125 2.07 -22.81 -1.36
C ALA A 125 0.91 -22.20 -2.14
N ILE A 126 0.94 -20.87 -2.35
CA ILE A 126 -0.19 -20.15 -2.93
C ILE A 126 -0.01 -20.03 -4.45
N PRO A 127 -1.04 -20.38 -5.24
CA PRO A 127 -1.00 -20.28 -6.69
C PRO A 127 -0.67 -18.85 -7.15
N ALA A 128 0.27 -18.72 -8.08
CA ALA A 128 0.68 -17.42 -8.63
C ALA A 128 -0.51 -16.63 -9.19
N GLN A 129 -1.48 -17.31 -9.77
CA GLN A 129 -2.69 -16.72 -10.36
C GLN A 129 -3.59 -16.04 -9.31
N LEU A 130 -3.73 -16.64 -8.12
CA LEU A 130 -4.46 -16.01 -7.01
C LEU A 130 -3.73 -14.77 -6.47
N LYS A 131 -2.40 -14.78 -6.43
CA LYS A 131 -1.60 -13.60 -6.02
C LYS A 131 -1.85 -12.42 -6.96
N LEU A 132 -1.85 -12.66 -8.27
CA LEU A 132 -2.15 -11.66 -9.28
C LEU A 132 -3.58 -11.11 -9.14
N ALA A 133 -4.55 -11.99 -8.90
CA ALA A 133 -5.94 -11.61 -8.69
C ALA A 133 -6.12 -10.76 -7.42
N ILE A 134 -5.41 -11.09 -6.34
CA ILE A 134 -5.42 -10.32 -5.09
C ILE A 134 -4.83 -8.92 -5.33
N GLY A 135 -3.67 -8.83 -5.97
CA GLY A 135 -3.05 -7.55 -6.29
C GLY A 135 -3.93 -6.67 -7.17
N ALA A 136 -4.51 -7.23 -8.22
CA ALA A 136 -5.46 -6.52 -9.08
C ALA A 136 -6.72 -6.09 -8.30
N GLY A 137 -7.29 -6.99 -7.48
CA GLY A 137 -8.48 -6.72 -6.67
C GLY A 137 -8.27 -5.59 -5.67
N ILE A 138 -7.11 -5.55 -5.00
CA ILE A 138 -6.71 -4.44 -4.12
C ILE A 138 -6.65 -3.14 -4.92
N GLY A 139 -6.07 -3.17 -6.14
CA GLY A 139 -6.01 -2.00 -7.01
C GLY A 139 -7.40 -1.46 -7.35
N PHE A 140 -8.32 -2.30 -7.77
CA PHE A 140 -9.71 -1.92 -8.03
C PHE A 140 -10.41 -1.39 -6.78
N PHE A 141 -10.19 -2.03 -5.64
CA PHE A 141 -10.76 -1.57 -4.36
C PHE A 141 -10.27 -0.18 -3.98
N VAL A 142 -8.97 0.07 -4.08
CA VAL A 142 -8.36 1.38 -3.78
C VAL A 142 -8.88 2.46 -4.74
N ALA A 143 -9.01 2.15 -6.04
CA ALA A 143 -9.61 3.05 -7.02
C ALA A 143 -11.07 3.37 -6.67
N PHE A 144 -11.86 2.36 -6.31
CA PHE A 144 -13.26 2.55 -5.91
C PHE A 144 -13.39 3.45 -4.67
N VAL A 145 -12.52 3.25 -3.68
CA VAL A 145 -12.42 4.13 -2.50
C VAL A 145 -12.13 5.57 -2.90
N GLY A 146 -11.17 5.78 -3.79
CA GLY A 146 -10.84 7.11 -4.32
C GLY A 146 -12.04 7.78 -5.00
N LEU A 147 -12.73 7.06 -5.87
CA LEU A 147 -13.93 7.55 -6.57
C LEU A 147 -15.08 7.88 -5.61
N LYS A 148 -15.28 7.06 -4.57
CA LYS A 148 -16.28 7.27 -3.52
C LYS A 148 -15.96 8.52 -2.69
N ASN A 149 -14.73 8.65 -2.22
CA ASN A 149 -14.32 9.77 -1.36
C ASN A 149 -14.40 11.10 -2.10
N ALA A 150 -14.09 11.11 -3.40
CA ALA A 150 -14.27 12.28 -4.26
C ALA A 150 -15.74 12.62 -4.59
N GLY A 151 -16.69 11.76 -4.25
CA GLY A 151 -18.09 11.91 -4.62
C GLY A 151 -18.37 11.69 -6.11
N ILE A 152 -17.45 11.07 -6.85
CA ILE A 152 -17.65 10.67 -8.27
C ILE A 152 -18.59 9.47 -8.33
N VAL A 153 -18.43 8.53 -7.38
CA VAL A 153 -19.35 7.41 -7.14
C VAL A 153 -20.03 7.63 -5.79
N VAL A 154 -21.35 7.49 -5.75
CA VAL A 154 -22.17 7.70 -4.56
C VAL A 154 -23.11 6.51 -4.34
N ALA A 155 -23.59 6.35 -3.10
CA ALA A 155 -24.60 5.35 -2.77
C ALA A 155 -25.91 5.65 -3.50
N SER A 156 -26.62 4.58 -3.91
CA SER A 156 -27.92 4.63 -4.56
C SER A 156 -28.82 3.52 -4.00
N GLU A 157 -30.02 3.87 -3.56
CA GLU A 157 -30.98 2.89 -3.03
C GLU A 157 -31.43 1.86 -4.07
N SER A 158 -31.46 2.25 -5.36
CA SER A 158 -31.95 1.38 -6.44
C SER A 158 -30.86 0.48 -7.05
N THR A 159 -29.59 0.97 -7.09
CA THR A 159 -28.49 0.31 -7.83
C THR A 159 -27.25 0.09 -6.97
N PHE A 160 -27.33 0.32 -5.64
CA PHE A 160 -26.25 0.36 -4.65
C PHE A 160 -25.24 1.46 -4.88
N VAL A 161 -24.83 1.72 -6.13
CA VAL A 161 -23.92 2.81 -6.53
C VAL A 161 -24.42 3.49 -7.78
N SER A 162 -24.19 4.81 -7.88
CA SER A 162 -24.46 5.62 -9.04
C SER A 162 -23.40 6.71 -9.21
N LEU A 163 -23.42 7.41 -10.33
CA LEU A 163 -22.58 8.59 -10.53
C LEU A 163 -23.07 9.75 -9.66
N GLY A 164 -22.12 10.45 -9.05
CA GLY A 164 -22.38 11.63 -8.23
C GLY A 164 -22.76 12.86 -9.04
N ASN A 165 -22.89 13.97 -8.34
CA ASN A 165 -23.26 15.25 -8.98
C ASN A 165 -22.03 15.94 -9.59
N PHE A 166 -21.89 15.87 -10.90
CA PHE A 166 -20.81 16.51 -11.66
C PHE A 166 -20.89 18.06 -11.71
N LYS A 167 -21.94 18.65 -11.15
CA LYS A 167 -22.00 20.11 -10.94
C LYS A 167 -21.28 20.54 -9.66
N ASN A 168 -20.92 19.58 -8.79
CA ASN A 168 -20.18 19.88 -7.58
C ASN A 168 -18.72 20.24 -7.93
N PRO A 169 -18.23 21.41 -7.50
CA PRO A 169 -16.86 21.84 -7.79
C PRO A 169 -15.78 20.88 -7.29
N THR A 170 -15.98 20.20 -6.16
CA THR A 170 -15.02 19.23 -5.61
C THR A 170 -14.93 17.98 -6.49
N VAL A 171 -16.06 17.51 -7.05
CA VAL A 171 -16.11 16.39 -8.00
C VAL A 171 -15.39 16.75 -9.30
N LEU A 172 -15.63 17.98 -9.81
CA LEU A 172 -14.93 18.47 -11.01
C LEU A 172 -13.42 18.60 -10.79
N LEU A 173 -13.00 19.06 -9.61
CA LEU A 173 -11.58 19.12 -9.24
C LEU A 173 -10.94 17.73 -9.22
N ALA A 174 -11.60 16.76 -8.64
CA ALA A 174 -11.11 15.37 -8.60
C ALA A 174 -11.01 14.78 -10.02
N LEU A 175 -12.01 14.97 -10.86
CA LEU A 175 -11.97 14.55 -12.28
C LEU A 175 -10.83 15.20 -13.05
N PHE A 176 -10.64 16.52 -12.89
CA PHE A 176 -9.50 17.23 -13.45
C PHE A 176 -8.19 16.60 -12.98
N GLY A 177 -8.05 16.35 -11.68
CA GLY A 177 -6.87 15.70 -11.08
C GLY A 177 -6.60 14.31 -11.67
N ILE A 178 -7.63 13.48 -11.85
CA ILE A 178 -7.50 12.16 -12.48
C ILE A 178 -6.99 12.33 -13.92
N ILE A 179 -7.60 13.21 -14.71
CA ILE A 179 -7.22 13.40 -16.12
C ILE A 179 -5.77 13.89 -16.23
N ILE A 180 -5.40 14.93 -15.48
CA ILE A 180 -4.04 15.48 -15.57
C ILE A 180 -2.98 14.46 -15.12
N THR A 181 -3.28 13.69 -14.08
CA THR A 181 -2.35 12.64 -13.61
C THR A 181 -2.22 11.52 -14.65
N LEU A 182 -3.31 11.11 -15.30
CA LEU A 182 -3.28 10.17 -16.41
C LEU A 182 -2.44 10.68 -17.58
N VAL A 183 -2.58 11.96 -17.94
CA VAL A 183 -1.76 12.57 -19.01
C VAL A 183 -0.27 12.53 -18.66
N LEU A 184 0.08 12.84 -17.42
CA LEU A 184 1.47 12.76 -16.95
C LEU A 184 1.98 11.31 -16.96
N LEU A 185 1.16 10.36 -16.53
CA LEU A 185 1.50 8.93 -16.53
C LEU A 185 1.74 8.40 -17.95
N VAL A 186 0.88 8.72 -18.89
CA VAL A 186 1.02 8.33 -20.31
C VAL A 186 2.27 8.95 -20.95
N LYS A 187 2.70 10.13 -20.48
CA LYS A 187 3.96 10.77 -20.89
C LYS A 187 5.19 10.14 -20.22
N ASN A 188 5.02 9.09 -19.39
CA ASN A 188 6.07 8.42 -18.63
C ASN A 188 6.83 9.34 -17.66
N GLU A 189 6.13 10.35 -17.09
CA GLU A 189 6.73 11.19 -16.05
C GLU A 189 6.94 10.36 -14.76
N PRO A 190 8.17 10.26 -14.24
CA PRO A 190 8.50 9.39 -13.10
C PRO A 190 7.71 9.69 -11.84
N ALA A 191 7.35 10.95 -11.61
CA ALA A 191 6.59 11.42 -10.44
C ALA A 191 5.18 11.89 -10.81
N ALA A 192 4.54 11.24 -11.81
CA ALA A 192 3.22 11.64 -12.35
C ALA A 192 2.16 11.81 -11.26
N VAL A 193 2.09 10.89 -10.28
CA VAL A 193 1.11 10.93 -9.18
C VAL A 193 1.35 12.15 -8.28
N PHE A 194 2.60 12.43 -7.94
CA PHE A 194 2.96 13.58 -7.10
C PHE A 194 2.70 14.92 -7.81
N TYR A 195 3.10 15.04 -9.08
CA TYR A 195 2.82 16.25 -9.86
C TYR A 195 1.32 16.45 -10.09
N GLY A 196 0.58 15.37 -10.36
CA GLY A 196 -0.86 15.40 -10.47
C GLY A 196 -1.55 15.91 -9.21
N LEU A 197 -1.10 15.43 -8.03
CA LEU A 197 -1.59 15.87 -6.74
C LEU A 197 -1.31 17.36 -6.51
N ILE A 198 -0.07 17.83 -6.77
CA ILE A 198 0.29 19.26 -6.63
C ILE A 198 -0.54 20.13 -7.58
N ILE A 199 -0.62 19.76 -8.84
CA ILE A 199 -1.39 20.54 -9.84
C ILE A 199 -2.86 20.63 -9.42
N THR A 200 -3.44 19.50 -8.98
CA THR A 200 -4.83 19.47 -8.50
C THR A 200 -5.02 20.35 -7.27
N ALA A 201 -4.09 20.30 -6.29
CA ALA A 201 -4.14 21.13 -5.10
C ALA A 201 -4.05 22.63 -5.46
N VAL A 202 -3.09 23.01 -6.31
CA VAL A 202 -2.92 24.40 -6.74
C VAL A 202 -4.15 24.92 -7.48
N VAL A 203 -4.68 24.13 -8.43
CA VAL A 203 -5.91 24.49 -9.15
C VAL A 203 -7.07 24.62 -8.18
N GLY A 204 -7.22 23.69 -7.23
CA GLY A 204 -8.27 23.76 -6.21
C GLY A 204 -8.16 25.00 -5.33
N VAL A 205 -6.95 25.39 -4.89
CA VAL A 205 -6.70 26.61 -4.11
C VAL A 205 -7.06 27.85 -4.92
N VAL A 206 -6.62 27.92 -6.19
CA VAL A 206 -6.92 29.06 -7.06
C VAL A 206 -8.43 29.21 -7.22
N PHE A 207 -9.14 28.17 -7.61
CA PHE A 207 -10.60 28.23 -7.80
C PHE A 207 -11.34 28.48 -6.46
N GLY A 208 -10.91 27.88 -5.37
CA GLY A 208 -11.47 28.13 -4.04
C GLY A 208 -11.34 29.59 -3.60
N SER A 209 -10.15 30.16 -3.79
CA SER A 209 -9.86 31.54 -3.37
C SER A 209 -10.52 32.59 -4.26
N PHE A 210 -10.53 32.40 -5.60
CA PHE A 210 -11.09 33.38 -6.53
C PHE A 210 -12.62 33.33 -6.59
N PHE A 211 -13.22 32.15 -6.49
CA PHE A 211 -14.67 31.97 -6.66
C PHE A 211 -15.40 31.68 -5.35
N GLY A 212 -14.70 31.63 -4.21
CA GLY A 212 -15.29 31.37 -2.89
C GLY A 212 -15.98 30.02 -2.78
N LEU A 213 -15.52 29.00 -3.53
CA LEU A 213 -16.14 27.68 -3.59
C LEU A 213 -15.86 26.89 -2.30
N LYS A 214 -16.91 26.39 -1.66
CA LYS A 214 -16.80 25.57 -0.43
C LYS A 214 -16.21 24.19 -0.73
N GLY A 215 -15.44 23.65 0.23
CA GLY A 215 -14.83 22.32 0.13
C GLY A 215 -13.56 22.24 -0.73
N MET A 216 -13.09 23.39 -1.27
CA MET A 216 -11.84 23.47 -1.99
C MET A 216 -10.63 23.51 -1.05
N PRO A 217 -9.45 23.07 -1.54
CA PRO A 217 -8.18 23.26 -0.85
C PRO A 217 -7.94 24.70 -0.45
N GLN A 218 -7.29 24.91 0.69
CA GLN A 218 -6.96 26.25 1.20
C GLN A 218 -5.46 26.42 1.30
N LEU A 219 -4.98 27.65 1.11
CA LEU A 219 -3.57 27.97 1.31
C LEU A 219 -3.18 27.73 2.78
N PRO A 220 -2.04 27.12 3.05
CA PRO A 220 -1.55 26.94 4.40
C PRO A 220 -1.17 28.29 5.00
N THR A 221 -1.52 28.52 6.26
CA THR A 221 -1.14 29.73 6.99
C THR A 221 0.35 29.80 7.30
N LYS A 222 1.02 28.64 7.35
CA LYS A 222 2.46 28.48 7.56
C LYS A 222 2.94 27.33 6.67
N LEU A 223 4.19 27.41 6.20
CA LEU A 223 4.80 26.32 5.41
C LEU A 223 5.50 25.29 6.31
N VAL A 224 5.98 25.70 7.45
CA VAL A 224 6.77 24.87 8.38
C VAL A 224 6.16 24.96 9.78
N SER A 225 6.12 23.81 10.47
CA SER A 225 5.71 23.69 11.86
C SER A 225 6.70 22.82 12.63
N VAL A 226 6.96 23.20 13.88
CA VAL A 226 7.73 22.39 14.86
C VAL A 226 6.80 21.82 15.95
N ASN A 227 5.50 21.98 15.79
CA ASN A 227 4.52 21.36 16.68
C ASN A 227 4.18 19.97 16.15
N PHE A 228 4.58 18.94 16.87
CA PHE A 228 4.44 17.54 16.45
C PHE A 228 3.39 16.84 17.30
N ASP A 229 2.50 16.09 16.65
CA ASP A 229 1.50 15.25 17.31
C ASP A 229 2.02 13.80 17.40
N PHE A 230 2.50 13.43 18.59
CA PHE A 230 2.95 12.07 18.91
C PHE A 230 1.88 11.22 19.60
N SER A 231 0.62 11.59 19.54
CA SER A 231 -0.49 10.88 20.21
C SER A 231 -0.65 9.42 19.78
N LEU A 232 -0.21 9.09 18.57
CA LEU A 232 -0.27 7.75 18.02
C LEU A 232 0.94 6.87 18.37
N VAL A 233 2.02 7.45 18.87
CA VAL A 233 3.20 6.68 19.27
C VAL A 233 2.86 5.78 20.46
N GLY A 234 3.10 4.49 20.31
CA GLY A 234 2.76 3.49 21.33
C GLY A 234 1.25 3.17 21.42
N ALA A 235 0.40 3.73 20.55
CA ALA A 235 -1.04 3.49 20.58
C ALA A 235 -1.39 2.00 20.41
N PHE A 236 -0.61 1.24 19.64
CA PHE A 236 -0.76 -0.21 19.48
C PHE A 236 -0.81 -0.97 20.82
N ALA A 237 -0.05 -0.51 21.84
CA ALA A 237 0.00 -1.18 23.14
C ALA A 237 -1.35 -1.13 23.88
N ARG A 238 -2.14 -0.07 23.65
CA ARG A 238 -3.49 0.04 24.23
C ARG A 238 -4.50 -0.91 23.59
N GLY A 239 -4.23 -1.34 22.34
CA GLY A 239 -5.10 -2.22 21.57
C GLY A 239 -4.96 -3.71 21.87
N PHE A 240 -3.96 -4.16 22.64
CA PHE A 240 -3.75 -5.59 22.89
C PHE A 240 -4.91 -6.25 23.62
N ASN A 241 -5.54 -5.56 24.57
CA ASN A 241 -6.68 -6.14 25.29
C ASN A 241 -7.84 -6.45 24.33
N GLU A 242 -8.15 -5.52 23.43
CA GLU A 242 -9.16 -5.69 22.40
C GLU A 242 -8.78 -6.82 21.42
N MET A 243 -7.53 -6.83 20.97
CA MET A 243 -7.02 -7.86 20.07
C MET A 243 -7.20 -9.27 20.63
N PHE A 244 -7.00 -9.48 21.93
CA PHE A 244 -7.17 -10.80 22.56
C PHE A 244 -8.62 -11.18 22.84
N THR A 245 -9.52 -10.20 22.92
CA THR A 245 -10.95 -10.46 23.21
C THR A 245 -11.80 -10.63 21.94
N HIS A 246 -11.32 -10.17 20.78
CA HIS A 246 -12.06 -10.23 19.51
C HIS A 246 -11.49 -11.31 18.58
N PRO A 247 -12.17 -12.46 18.34
CA PRO A 247 -11.69 -13.53 17.47
C PRO A 247 -11.39 -13.09 16.04
N GLN A 248 -12.06 -12.03 15.55
CA GLN A 248 -11.85 -11.44 14.22
C GLN A 248 -10.42 -10.94 14.02
N CYS A 249 -9.68 -10.63 15.09
CA CYS A 249 -8.28 -10.22 15.03
C CYS A 249 -7.37 -11.26 14.40
N ILE A 250 -7.69 -12.55 14.52
CA ILE A 250 -6.93 -13.64 13.88
C ILE A 250 -7.00 -13.46 12.35
N VAL A 251 -8.18 -13.16 11.82
CA VAL A 251 -8.37 -12.93 10.37
C VAL A 251 -7.73 -11.60 9.95
N ALA A 252 -7.84 -10.57 10.79
CA ALA A 252 -7.19 -9.29 10.54
C ALA A 252 -5.67 -9.44 10.45
N ILE A 253 -5.02 -10.09 11.43
CA ILE A 253 -3.58 -10.34 11.46
C ILE A 253 -3.15 -11.17 10.24
N PHE A 254 -3.90 -12.24 9.92
CA PHE A 254 -3.63 -13.05 8.75
C PHE A 254 -3.73 -12.25 7.45
N SER A 255 -4.80 -11.46 7.28
CA SER A 255 -5.00 -10.64 6.08
C SER A 255 -3.91 -9.58 5.91
N LEU A 256 -3.52 -8.90 7.01
CA LEU A 256 -2.43 -7.93 7.02
C LEU A 256 -1.11 -8.59 6.60
N LEU A 257 -0.75 -9.70 7.27
CA LEU A 257 0.45 -10.46 6.96
C LEU A 257 0.48 -10.92 5.50
N PHE A 258 -0.65 -11.42 5.01
CA PHE A 258 -0.79 -11.98 3.67
C PHE A 258 -0.63 -10.89 2.61
N VAL A 259 -1.36 -9.78 2.75
CA VAL A 259 -1.31 -8.66 1.79
C VAL A 259 0.09 -8.06 1.75
N ASP A 260 0.67 -7.76 2.92
CA ASP A 260 2.02 -7.21 3.07
C ASP A 260 3.08 -8.10 2.39
N PHE A 261 3.03 -9.38 2.71
CA PHE A 261 3.99 -10.35 2.19
C PHE A 261 3.99 -10.45 0.65
N PHE A 262 2.80 -10.44 0.01
CA PHE A 262 2.72 -10.55 -1.45
C PHE A 262 2.99 -9.24 -2.15
N ASP A 263 2.60 -8.12 -1.56
CA ASP A 263 2.90 -6.79 -2.08
C ASP A 263 4.42 -6.56 -2.12
N THR A 264 5.09 -6.83 -0.98
CA THR A 264 6.54 -6.75 -0.89
C THR A 264 7.26 -7.72 -1.83
N ALA A 265 6.85 -8.98 -1.89
CA ALA A 265 7.50 -9.96 -2.76
C ALA A 265 7.40 -9.57 -4.24
N GLY A 266 6.23 -9.11 -4.69
CA GLY A 266 6.02 -8.62 -6.05
C GLY A 266 6.86 -7.37 -6.36
N THR A 267 6.87 -6.42 -5.45
CA THR A 267 7.64 -5.17 -5.58
C THR A 267 9.14 -5.42 -5.62
N LEU A 268 9.66 -6.26 -4.72
CA LEU A 268 11.10 -6.59 -4.71
C LEU A 268 11.54 -7.24 -6.01
N VAL A 269 10.76 -8.17 -6.57
CA VAL A 269 11.05 -8.78 -7.87
C VAL A 269 11.05 -7.73 -8.98
N ALA A 270 10.05 -6.85 -9.03
CA ALA A 270 9.93 -5.82 -10.06
C ALA A 270 11.09 -4.81 -10.02
N VAL A 271 11.48 -4.36 -8.82
CA VAL A 271 12.57 -3.39 -8.66
C VAL A 271 13.93 -4.04 -8.89
N ALA A 272 14.17 -5.24 -8.32
CA ALA A 272 15.43 -5.95 -8.44
C ALA A 272 15.73 -6.36 -9.89
N SER A 273 14.70 -6.75 -10.66
CA SER A 273 14.85 -7.05 -12.09
C SER A 273 15.34 -5.85 -12.90
N LYS A 274 14.93 -4.63 -12.54
CA LYS A 274 15.39 -3.39 -13.18
C LYS A 274 16.75 -2.90 -12.65
N ALA A 275 17.10 -3.30 -11.41
CA ALA A 275 18.32 -2.88 -10.74
C ALA A 275 19.50 -3.85 -10.97
N ASP A 276 19.32 -4.88 -11.80
CA ASP A 276 20.30 -5.95 -12.04
C ASP A 276 20.72 -6.69 -10.75
N LEU A 277 19.75 -6.88 -9.82
CA LEU A 277 19.94 -7.59 -8.54
C LEU A 277 19.40 -9.03 -8.59
N ILE A 278 19.39 -9.64 -9.78
CA ILE A 278 19.07 -11.05 -9.98
C ILE A 278 20.37 -11.80 -10.30
N ASP A 279 20.62 -12.90 -9.61
CA ASP A 279 21.80 -13.73 -9.84
C ASP A 279 21.65 -14.62 -11.09
N GLU A 280 22.73 -15.38 -11.42
CA GLU A 280 22.76 -16.29 -12.58
C GLU A 280 21.73 -17.43 -12.50
N ASN A 281 21.20 -17.71 -11.30
CA ASN A 281 20.17 -18.73 -11.06
C ASN A 281 18.73 -18.15 -11.15
N GLY A 282 18.59 -16.85 -11.37
CA GLY A 282 17.32 -16.15 -11.39
C GLY A 282 16.77 -15.85 -9.98
N GLU A 283 17.61 -15.96 -8.94
CA GLU A 283 17.23 -15.63 -7.56
C GLU A 283 17.63 -14.19 -7.21
N LEU A 284 16.86 -13.57 -6.33
CA LEU A 284 17.14 -12.20 -5.83
C LEU A 284 18.32 -12.22 -4.86
N VAL A 285 19.35 -11.44 -5.14
CA VAL A 285 20.52 -11.29 -4.25
C VAL A 285 20.09 -10.66 -2.93
N ASN A 286 20.47 -11.26 -1.78
CA ASN A 286 20.16 -10.74 -0.42
C ASN A 286 18.67 -10.51 -0.12
N VAL A 287 17.77 -11.20 -0.80
CA VAL A 287 16.32 -11.02 -0.62
C VAL A 287 15.84 -11.22 0.82
N GLU A 288 16.48 -12.11 1.58
CA GLU A 288 16.13 -12.36 2.98
C GLU A 288 16.35 -11.11 3.85
N ARG A 289 17.41 -10.36 3.58
CA ARG A 289 17.68 -9.09 4.27
C ARG A 289 16.68 -8.00 3.89
N ALA A 290 16.31 -7.93 2.60
CA ALA A 290 15.33 -6.97 2.12
C ALA A 290 13.96 -7.20 2.79
N LEU A 291 13.54 -8.44 2.92
CA LEU A 291 12.27 -8.75 3.57
C LEU A 291 12.31 -8.66 5.08
N LEU A 292 13.46 -8.90 5.69
CA LEU A 292 13.62 -8.62 7.11
C LEU A 292 13.52 -7.11 7.36
N ALA A 293 14.08 -6.29 6.47
CA ALA A 293 13.96 -4.84 6.57
C ALA A 293 12.50 -4.38 6.43
N ASP A 294 11.74 -4.97 5.53
CA ASP A 294 10.32 -4.73 5.33
C ASP A 294 9.50 -5.12 6.58
N ALA A 295 9.68 -6.34 7.09
CA ALA A 295 9.01 -6.82 8.28
C ALA A 295 9.31 -5.96 9.53
N VAL A 296 10.57 -5.57 9.72
CA VAL A 296 10.97 -4.63 10.80
C VAL A 296 10.34 -3.26 10.58
N GLY A 297 10.26 -2.80 9.32
CA GLY A 297 9.55 -1.58 8.95
C GLY A 297 8.09 -1.60 9.38
N THR A 298 7.38 -2.71 9.18
CA THR A 298 5.98 -2.90 9.64
C THR A 298 5.85 -2.84 11.16
N VAL A 299 6.74 -3.53 11.91
CA VAL A 299 6.75 -3.45 13.38
C VAL A 299 6.97 -2.01 13.82
N PHE A 300 7.98 -1.35 13.28
CA PHE A 300 8.30 0.04 13.63
C PHE A 300 7.17 1.00 13.26
N GLY A 301 6.56 0.85 12.08
CA GLY A 301 5.43 1.66 11.62
C GLY A 301 4.24 1.59 12.59
N SER A 302 3.87 0.39 13.02
CA SER A 302 2.79 0.21 14.01
C SER A 302 3.10 0.82 15.38
N MET A 303 4.37 0.79 15.79
CA MET A 303 4.82 1.43 17.05
C MET A 303 4.73 2.95 16.99
N ILE A 304 4.99 3.55 15.83
CA ILE A 304 4.90 5.00 15.62
C ILE A 304 3.45 5.44 15.38
N GLY A 305 2.55 4.52 14.97
CA GLY A 305 1.12 4.79 14.78
C GLY A 305 0.67 4.88 13.33
N THR A 306 1.25 4.09 12.45
CA THR A 306 0.78 3.88 11.08
C THR A 306 0.52 2.39 10.80
N SER A 307 -0.13 2.11 9.69
CA SER A 307 -0.37 0.74 9.22
C SER A 307 0.93 0.06 8.76
N THR A 308 0.81 -1.09 8.12
CA THR A 308 1.91 -1.88 7.58
C THR A 308 2.79 -1.05 6.62
N VAL A 309 4.09 -1.04 6.90
CA VAL A 309 5.11 -0.40 6.03
C VAL A 309 5.66 -1.44 5.08
N THR A 310 5.53 -1.21 3.78
CA THR A 310 5.87 -2.17 2.73
C THR A 310 6.77 -1.55 1.65
N SER A 311 7.38 -2.38 0.83
CA SER A 311 8.23 -1.95 -0.28
C SER A 311 7.41 -1.32 -1.41
N PHE A 312 7.89 -0.20 -1.98
CA PHE A 312 7.17 0.57 -3.01
C PHE A 312 7.73 0.35 -4.41
N VAL A 313 6.84 0.00 -5.35
CA VAL A 313 7.18 -0.23 -6.76
C VAL A 313 7.67 1.04 -7.45
N GLU A 314 7.29 2.22 -6.97
CA GLU A 314 7.78 3.53 -7.40
C GLU A 314 9.29 3.68 -7.28
N SER A 315 9.96 2.84 -6.48
CA SER A 315 11.43 2.72 -6.44
C SER A 315 12.03 2.42 -7.82
N THR A 316 11.25 1.82 -8.72
CA THR A 316 11.65 1.63 -10.12
C THR A 316 11.94 2.93 -10.86
N SER A 317 11.39 4.07 -10.40
CA SER A 317 11.67 5.40 -10.96
C SER A 317 13.12 5.84 -10.69
N GLY A 318 13.60 5.64 -9.45
CA GLY A 318 15.00 5.90 -9.10
C GLY A 318 15.96 4.95 -9.79
N VAL A 319 15.60 3.66 -9.87
CA VAL A 319 16.38 2.66 -10.63
C VAL A 319 16.49 3.06 -12.11
N GLY A 320 15.39 3.61 -12.68
CA GLY A 320 15.37 4.12 -14.06
C GLY A 320 16.34 5.28 -14.31
N VAL A 321 16.70 6.06 -13.31
CA VAL A 321 17.70 7.16 -13.38
C VAL A 321 19.12 6.68 -13.05
N GLY A 322 19.29 5.40 -12.74
CA GLY A 322 20.60 4.78 -12.50
C GLY A 322 20.88 4.40 -11.04
N GLY A 323 19.89 4.46 -10.14
CA GLY A 323 20.01 3.93 -8.78
C GLY A 323 20.21 2.41 -8.79
N ARG A 324 21.18 1.91 -8.03
CA ARG A 324 21.56 0.49 -8.00
C ARG A 324 21.79 -0.04 -6.61
N THR A 325 21.93 0.84 -5.63
CA THR A 325 22.39 0.49 -4.30
C THR A 325 21.49 1.03 -3.21
N GLY A 326 21.71 0.61 -1.97
CA GLY A 326 21.00 1.11 -0.80
C GLY A 326 21.18 2.59 -0.52
N LEU A 327 22.16 3.26 -1.14
CA LEU A 327 22.31 4.70 -1.00
C LEU A 327 21.12 5.47 -1.59
N THR A 328 20.52 4.95 -2.66
CA THR A 328 19.24 5.44 -3.22
C THR A 328 18.14 5.42 -2.15
N ALA A 329 17.93 4.28 -1.50
CA ALA A 329 16.92 4.14 -0.44
C ALA A 329 17.21 5.02 0.78
N CYS A 330 18.49 5.11 1.19
CA CYS A 330 18.90 6.01 2.29
C CYS A 330 18.59 7.47 1.96
N THR A 331 18.83 7.90 0.72
CA THR A 331 18.55 9.26 0.28
C THR A 331 17.05 9.54 0.31
N THR A 332 16.24 8.62 -0.20
CA THR A 332 14.77 8.70 -0.12
C THR A 332 14.31 8.80 1.32
N GLY A 333 14.86 7.97 2.20
CA GLY A 333 14.52 7.98 3.62
C GLY A 333 14.85 9.30 4.31
N ILE A 334 16.00 9.91 4.01
CA ILE A 334 16.36 11.25 4.51
C ILE A 334 15.36 12.30 4.01
N CYS A 335 14.96 12.24 2.73
CA CYS A 335 13.96 13.15 2.20
C CYS A 335 12.62 13.01 2.96
N PHE A 336 12.15 11.78 3.25
CA PHE A 336 10.96 11.57 4.07
C PHE A 336 11.10 12.16 5.47
N LEU A 337 12.23 11.98 6.17
CA LEU A 337 12.44 12.55 7.49
C LEU A 337 12.41 14.09 7.47
N LEU A 338 12.93 14.71 6.41
CA LEU A 338 12.88 16.17 6.26
C LEU A 338 11.46 16.69 6.07
N THR A 339 10.52 15.89 5.55
CA THR A 339 9.12 16.31 5.37
C THR A 339 8.33 16.48 6.66
N VAL A 340 8.82 15.97 7.79
CA VAL A 340 8.17 16.09 9.11
C VAL A 340 7.79 17.53 9.44
N PHE A 341 8.61 18.49 9.02
CA PHE A 341 8.39 19.92 9.26
C PHE A 341 7.30 20.54 8.38
N PHE A 342 6.90 19.89 7.28
CA PHE A 342 6.01 20.44 6.27
C PHE A 342 4.53 20.05 6.46
N TYR A 343 4.16 19.53 7.64
CA TYR A 343 2.78 19.18 7.94
C TYR A 343 1.75 20.26 7.57
N PRO A 344 1.98 21.58 7.79
CA PRO A 344 0.96 22.59 7.46
C PRO A 344 0.58 22.62 5.98
N VAL A 345 1.43 22.12 5.08
CA VAL A 345 1.13 22.03 3.65
C VAL A 345 0.00 21.03 3.36
N LEU A 346 -0.23 20.07 4.27
CA LEU A 346 -1.34 19.13 4.16
C LEU A 346 -2.73 19.80 4.23
N SER A 347 -2.83 21.03 4.73
CA SER A 347 -4.10 21.78 4.69
C SER A 347 -4.61 22.04 3.27
N MET A 348 -3.71 21.95 2.27
CA MET A 348 -4.05 22.01 0.84
C MET A 348 -4.61 20.67 0.31
N ILE A 349 -4.53 19.60 1.08
CA ILE A 349 -4.89 18.26 0.64
C ILE A 349 -6.30 17.93 1.14
N THR A 350 -7.23 17.78 0.21
CA THR A 350 -8.62 17.35 0.44
C THR A 350 -8.86 16.01 -0.25
N ASP A 351 -9.97 15.35 0.01
CA ASP A 351 -10.35 14.10 -0.66
C ASP A 351 -10.38 14.25 -2.20
N ALA A 352 -10.77 15.42 -2.70
CA ALA A 352 -10.73 15.71 -4.14
C ALA A 352 -9.30 15.76 -4.69
N VAL A 353 -8.31 16.08 -3.87
CA VAL A 353 -6.88 16.13 -4.25
C VAL A 353 -6.23 14.76 -4.14
N THR A 354 -6.62 13.94 -3.15
CA THR A 354 -6.06 12.60 -2.96
C THR A 354 -6.67 11.53 -3.86
N ALA A 355 -7.93 11.68 -4.25
CA ALA A 355 -8.64 10.71 -5.09
C ALA A 355 -7.92 10.38 -6.41
N PRO A 356 -7.34 11.35 -7.16
CA PRO A 356 -6.54 11.06 -8.33
C PRO A 356 -5.42 10.04 -8.06
N ALA A 357 -4.69 10.21 -6.96
CA ALA A 357 -3.61 9.29 -6.60
C ALA A 357 -4.13 7.86 -6.38
N LEU A 358 -5.24 7.70 -5.63
CA LEU A 358 -5.85 6.40 -5.37
C LEU A 358 -6.32 5.72 -6.66
N VAL A 359 -6.94 6.47 -7.56
CA VAL A 359 -7.42 5.93 -8.85
C VAL A 359 -6.24 5.50 -9.73
N ILE A 360 -5.19 6.30 -9.83
CA ILE A 360 -4.01 5.98 -10.64
C ILE A 360 -3.27 4.76 -10.11
N VAL A 361 -3.09 4.67 -8.79
CA VAL A 361 -2.48 3.48 -8.19
C VAL A 361 -3.34 2.24 -8.45
N GLY A 362 -4.66 2.38 -8.35
CA GLY A 362 -5.57 1.31 -8.73
C GLY A 362 -5.37 0.85 -10.17
N ILE A 363 -5.20 1.78 -11.12
CA ILE A 363 -4.91 1.46 -12.53
C ILE A 363 -3.57 0.70 -12.66
N LEU A 364 -2.52 1.16 -11.97
CA LEU A 364 -1.22 0.50 -12.02
C LEU A 364 -1.27 -0.93 -11.47
N MET A 365 -1.96 -1.15 -10.35
CA MET A 365 -2.14 -2.48 -9.76
C MET A 365 -3.04 -3.37 -10.61
N ALA A 366 -4.08 -2.82 -11.25
CA ALA A 366 -4.96 -3.55 -12.17
C ALA A 366 -4.21 -4.11 -13.39
N SER A 367 -3.03 -3.60 -13.72
CA SER A 367 -2.19 -4.14 -14.80
C SER A 367 -1.83 -5.63 -14.63
N GLN A 368 -1.90 -6.16 -13.40
CA GLN A 368 -1.68 -7.57 -13.09
C GLN A 368 -2.75 -8.49 -13.72
N LEU A 369 -3.92 -7.95 -14.11
CA LEU A 369 -4.98 -8.72 -14.78
C LEU A 369 -4.50 -9.41 -16.07
N LYS A 370 -3.57 -8.79 -16.81
CA LYS A 370 -3.06 -9.33 -18.07
C LYS A 370 -2.30 -10.66 -17.89
N ASP A 371 -1.75 -10.89 -16.71
CA ASP A 371 -0.92 -12.04 -16.39
C ASP A 371 -1.73 -13.19 -15.75
N ILE A 372 -3.03 -12.98 -15.51
CA ILE A 372 -3.97 -14.02 -15.06
C ILE A 372 -4.34 -14.90 -16.26
N LYS A 373 -4.27 -16.22 -16.07
CA LYS A 373 -4.64 -17.22 -17.08
C LYS A 373 -6.16 -17.35 -17.16
N TRP A 374 -6.82 -16.44 -17.87
CA TRP A 374 -8.29 -16.40 -18.03
C TRP A 374 -8.86 -17.56 -18.86
N ASP A 375 -8.05 -18.22 -19.67
CA ASP A 375 -8.36 -19.45 -20.43
C ASP A 375 -8.51 -20.67 -19.52
N ASN A 376 -7.94 -20.66 -18.34
CA ASN A 376 -8.14 -21.70 -17.32
C ASN A 376 -9.27 -21.30 -16.36
N LEU A 377 -10.40 -22.02 -16.45
CA LEU A 377 -11.61 -21.68 -15.69
C LEU A 377 -11.43 -21.70 -14.18
N ILE A 378 -10.52 -22.52 -13.62
CA ILE A 378 -10.22 -22.56 -12.19
C ILE A 378 -9.66 -21.20 -11.75
N PHE A 379 -8.67 -20.69 -12.48
CA PHE A 379 -8.04 -19.41 -12.16
C PHE A 379 -8.94 -18.22 -12.53
N ALA A 380 -9.67 -18.32 -13.65
CA ALA A 380 -10.60 -17.28 -14.06
C ALA A 380 -11.72 -17.09 -13.03
N ALA A 381 -12.35 -18.18 -12.57
CA ALA A 381 -13.43 -18.12 -11.59
C ALA A 381 -12.94 -17.61 -10.24
N SER A 382 -11.84 -18.17 -9.72
CA SER A 382 -11.28 -17.74 -8.43
C SER A 382 -10.78 -16.29 -8.47
N GLY A 383 -10.13 -15.89 -9.57
CA GLY A 383 -9.65 -14.52 -9.76
C GLY A 383 -10.81 -13.53 -9.88
N PHE A 384 -11.83 -13.84 -10.68
CA PHE A 384 -13.03 -13.00 -10.80
C PHE A 384 -13.73 -12.81 -9.45
N VAL A 385 -13.96 -13.91 -8.71
CA VAL A 385 -14.61 -13.85 -7.39
C VAL A 385 -13.77 -13.03 -6.42
N THR A 386 -12.44 -13.22 -6.39
CA THR A 386 -11.55 -12.41 -5.56
C THR A 386 -11.76 -10.92 -5.81
N ILE A 387 -11.66 -10.49 -7.06
CA ILE A 387 -11.71 -9.08 -7.45
C ILE A 387 -13.08 -8.48 -7.17
N ILE A 388 -14.15 -9.15 -7.62
CA ILE A 388 -15.50 -8.59 -7.54
C ILE A 388 -15.99 -8.47 -6.10
N PHE A 389 -15.68 -9.46 -5.25
CA PHE A 389 -16.07 -9.41 -3.84
C PHE A 389 -15.23 -8.48 -2.97
N MET A 390 -14.01 -8.13 -3.38
CA MET A 390 -13.29 -7.02 -2.76
C MET A 390 -14.03 -5.69 -2.95
N ILE A 391 -14.53 -5.45 -4.16
CA ILE A 391 -15.20 -4.19 -4.51
C ILE A 391 -16.63 -4.16 -3.93
N LEU A 392 -17.45 -5.16 -4.26
CA LEU A 392 -18.87 -5.18 -3.88
C LEU A 392 -19.08 -5.46 -2.39
N GLY A 393 -18.22 -6.31 -1.79
CA GLY A 393 -18.23 -6.56 -0.35
C GLY A 393 -17.55 -5.47 0.47
N TYR A 394 -16.94 -4.47 -0.20
CA TYR A 394 -16.14 -3.40 0.41
C TYR A 394 -15.09 -3.92 1.41
N SER A 395 -14.53 -5.12 1.13
CA SER A 395 -13.63 -5.84 2.02
C SER A 395 -12.58 -6.65 1.26
N ILE A 396 -11.32 -6.30 1.48
CA ILE A 396 -10.18 -7.03 0.90
C ILE A 396 -10.15 -8.47 1.45
N SER A 397 -10.34 -8.64 2.76
CA SER A 397 -10.31 -9.96 3.41
C SER A 397 -11.39 -10.90 2.87
N ASN A 398 -12.62 -10.41 2.68
CA ASN A 398 -13.72 -11.22 2.15
C ASN A 398 -13.45 -11.65 0.71
N GLY A 399 -12.91 -10.75 -0.12
CA GLY A 399 -12.52 -11.09 -1.48
C GLY A 399 -11.44 -12.17 -1.54
N ILE A 400 -10.39 -12.04 -0.71
CA ILE A 400 -9.34 -13.06 -0.59
C ILE A 400 -9.96 -14.40 -0.18
N ALA A 401 -10.74 -14.41 0.89
CA ALA A 401 -11.32 -15.63 1.45
C ALA A 401 -12.21 -16.36 0.44
N LEU A 402 -13.12 -15.64 -0.23
CA LEU A 402 -13.99 -16.23 -1.26
C LEU A 402 -13.21 -16.74 -2.47
N GLY A 403 -12.18 -16.01 -2.90
CA GLY A 403 -11.31 -16.46 -3.99
C GLY A 403 -10.61 -17.79 -3.69
N PHE A 404 -10.07 -17.94 -2.47
CA PHE A 404 -9.47 -19.20 -2.02
C PHE A 404 -10.50 -20.33 -1.94
N ILE A 405 -11.69 -20.07 -1.42
CA ILE A 405 -12.76 -21.06 -1.33
C ILE A 405 -13.14 -21.55 -2.74
N VAL A 406 -13.36 -20.64 -3.69
CA VAL A 406 -13.69 -20.99 -5.08
C VAL A 406 -12.56 -21.75 -5.75
N TYR A 407 -11.30 -21.37 -5.52
CA TYR A 407 -10.13 -22.08 -6.04
C TYR A 407 -10.12 -23.53 -5.56
N VAL A 408 -10.22 -23.77 -4.26
CA VAL A 408 -10.18 -25.14 -3.70
C VAL A 408 -11.37 -25.98 -4.19
N ILE A 409 -12.58 -25.43 -4.19
CA ILE A 409 -13.77 -26.13 -4.69
C ILE A 409 -13.60 -26.50 -6.17
N SER A 410 -13.08 -25.57 -7.00
CA SER A 410 -12.85 -25.81 -8.42
C SER A 410 -11.80 -26.90 -8.66
N MET A 411 -10.71 -26.91 -7.87
CA MET A 411 -9.68 -27.96 -7.93
C MET A 411 -10.25 -29.34 -7.53
N ILE A 412 -11.12 -29.41 -6.53
CA ILE A 412 -11.80 -30.65 -6.12
C ILE A 412 -12.72 -31.13 -7.24
N ALA A 413 -13.54 -30.24 -7.80
CA ALA A 413 -14.52 -30.57 -8.85
C ALA A 413 -13.85 -31.09 -10.15
N THR A 414 -12.62 -30.64 -10.43
CA THR A 414 -11.82 -31.09 -11.59
C THR A 414 -10.93 -32.30 -11.29
N GLY A 415 -11.03 -32.89 -10.09
CA GLY A 415 -10.24 -34.07 -9.71
C GLY A 415 -8.78 -33.76 -9.35
N GLN A 416 -8.39 -32.49 -9.27
CA GLN A 416 -7.03 -32.02 -8.98
C GLN A 416 -6.79 -31.75 -7.48
N ALA A 417 -7.60 -32.32 -6.60
CA ALA A 417 -7.49 -32.11 -5.13
C ALA A 417 -6.11 -32.49 -4.57
N LYS A 418 -5.41 -33.44 -5.20
CA LYS A 418 -4.07 -33.89 -4.79
C LYS A 418 -2.97 -32.85 -5.06
N ASP A 419 -3.20 -31.93 -6.00
CA ASP A 419 -2.26 -30.89 -6.40
C ASP A 419 -2.37 -29.66 -5.50
N ILE A 420 -3.38 -29.62 -4.63
CA ILE A 420 -3.57 -28.53 -3.66
C ILE A 420 -2.52 -28.66 -2.55
N ASN A 421 -1.75 -27.60 -2.35
CA ASN A 421 -0.78 -27.53 -1.25
C ASN A 421 -1.48 -27.62 0.11
N LYS A 422 -0.85 -28.30 1.07
CA LYS A 422 -1.38 -28.47 2.43
C LYS A 422 -1.71 -27.14 3.12
N MET A 423 -0.92 -26.10 2.88
CA MET A 423 -1.17 -24.77 3.44
C MET A 423 -2.47 -24.16 2.89
N VAL A 424 -2.76 -24.35 1.61
CA VAL A 424 -4.01 -23.88 1.00
C VAL A 424 -5.23 -24.58 1.62
N TRP A 425 -5.12 -25.87 1.99
CA TRP A 425 -6.18 -26.56 2.74
C TRP A 425 -6.41 -25.95 4.13
N VAL A 426 -5.34 -25.61 4.84
CA VAL A 426 -5.46 -24.94 6.15
C VAL A 426 -6.16 -23.60 5.99
N LEU A 427 -5.78 -22.80 4.98
CA LEU A 427 -6.41 -21.52 4.68
C LEU A 427 -7.88 -21.67 4.30
N PHE A 428 -8.20 -22.66 3.49
CA PHE A 428 -9.57 -22.97 3.10
C PHE A 428 -10.48 -23.26 4.31
N LEU A 429 -10.01 -24.11 5.23
CA LEU A 429 -10.75 -24.41 6.48
C LEU A 429 -10.88 -23.16 7.38
N LEU A 430 -9.82 -22.35 7.48
CA LEU A 430 -9.85 -21.11 8.23
C LEU A 430 -10.86 -20.12 7.64
N PHE A 431 -10.92 -19.96 6.32
CA PHE A 431 -11.87 -19.06 5.67
C PHE A 431 -13.31 -19.58 5.74
N ILE A 432 -13.53 -20.88 5.69
CA ILE A 432 -14.88 -21.44 5.94
C ILE A 432 -15.31 -21.16 7.38
N ALA A 433 -14.42 -21.40 8.36
CA ALA A 433 -14.72 -21.08 9.76
C ALA A 433 -14.98 -19.59 9.97
N TYR A 434 -14.22 -18.73 9.28
CA TYR A 434 -14.45 -17.27 9.30
C TYR A 434 -15.87 -16.90 8.87
N PHE A 435 -16.35 -17.42 7.72
CA PHE A 435 -17.70 -17.14 7.26
C PHE A 435 -18.79 -17.83 8.10
N ALA A 436 -18.50 -18.98 8.69
CA ALA A 436 -19.48 -19.71 9.50
C ALA A 436 -19.67 -19.13 10.90
N PHE A 437 -18.65 -18.52 11.49
CA PHE A 437 -18.67 -18.13 12.92
C PHE A 437 -18.41 -16.65 13.19
N LEU A 438 -17.90 -15.87 12.22
CA LEU A 438 -17.44 -14.49 12.46
C LEU A 438 -18.13 -13.45 11.55
N ILE A 439 -18.88 -13.84 10.55
CA ILE A 439 -19.78 -13.03 9.73
C ILE A 439 -21.19 -13.58 9.87
#